data_0ce7ba7d965959c13e0dc4fe163559ed
#
_entry.id   0ce7ba7d965959c13e0dc4fe163559ed
#
_cell.length_a   1.000
_cell.length_b   1.000
_cell.length_c   1.000
_cell.angle_alpha   90.00
_cell.angle_beta   90.00
_cell.angle_gamma   90.00
#
_symmetry.space_group_name_H-M   'P 1'
#
loop_
_entity.id
_entity.type
_entity.pdbx_description
1 polymer ?
#
loop_
_entity_poly.entity_id
_entity_poly.type
_entity_poly.pdbx_seq_one_letter_code
_entity_poly.pdbx_strand_id
1 'polypeptide(L)'
;MTNKFFSGAWRAIRSGGLSPLFLALWPVLSLYHQNAAECPPGAVLRSLATMGGIGTIATLAFRVLFNDRAIASVHASFFVLVFAGGGAFFAAIDRRLAGFPVGTAAAELVALLALLAAYLGLLRSARPPVRRWWASANTVLAVGAASLCFSTALLGIAAAGRKSPGAGTTIEGPARVASPDAPDVYLILLDGYGRADVLKDVLAYDNTPFLRELAKRGFWVAPRGRSNFPTTPDAVATLLNLDYAEGAAGAPSHPRAMIQHNRFQALAREAGYVLYSFDSGWLITSSFPLSDVEIRSLWRLNEFERSLVDVTVLGKLFPLIVRGDQRGILERNLRELRALPERPGQPKCVVAHIVLPHPPYLFDAAGNVPRHTSDFNLMGPWKEPDGYIDQLRFLNARLLEAIDAIVAHARVPPLILLVSDHGSCFRGRVGADDEKLVAERTGILLAVAAPPAQRALFYDSITPVNAVRLLAGSAFGRPQPPVDDRVYWNAENIATPKS
;
A
#
# COMPACT_ATOMS: atom_id res chain seq x y z
N MET A 1 -0.27 -44.55 19.49
CA MET A 1 0.67 -43.54 18.96
C MET A 1 0.40 -42.11 19.46
N THR A 2 -0.82 -41.74 19.74
CA THR A 2 -1.24 -40.40 20.22
C THR A 2 -0.60 -39.94 21.54
N ASN A 3 -0.43 -40.81 22.52
CA ASN A 3 0.07 -40.41 23.84
C ASN A 3 1.57 -40.03 23.86
N LYS A 4 2.40 -40.58 22.96
CA LYS A 4 3.84 -40.23 22.88
C LYS A 4 4.05 -38.87 22.17
N PHE A 5 3.20 -38.51 21.22
CA PHE A 5 3.28 -37.24 20.53
C PHE A 5 2.91 -36.08 21.48
N PHE A 6 1.80 -36.21 22.21
CA PHE A 6 1.39 -35.21 23.19
C PHE A 6 2.38 -35.05 24.34
N SER A 7 3.00 -36.15 24.81
CA SER A 7 4.02 -36.09 25.89
C SER A 7 5.35 -35.47 25.40
N GLY A 8 5.67 -35.60 24.10
CA GLY A 8 6.83 -34.96 23.48
C GLY A 8 6.63 -33.44 23.28
N ALA A 9 5.48 -33.06 22.79
CA ALA A 9 5.10 -31.64 22.60
C ALA A 9 5.03 -30.93 23.96
N TRP A 10 4.42 -31.52 24.97
CA TRP A 10 4.34 -30.98 26.32
C TRP A 10 5.71 -30.83 27.00
N ARG A 11 6.64 -31.77 26.77
CA ARG A 11 8.03 -31.66 27.23
C ARG A 11 8.77 -30.51 26.50
N ALA A 12 8.57 -30.33 25.18
CA ALA A 12 9.15 -29.25 24.41
C ALA A 12 8.65 -27.86 24.88
N ILE A 13 7.36 -27.76 25.20
CA ILE A 13 6.75 -26.54 25.76
C ILE A 13 7.35 -26.23 27.14
N ARG A 14 7.39 -27.21 28.05
CA ARG A 14 7.97 -27.04 29.39
C ARG A 14 9.48 -26.75 29.40
N SER A 15 10.22 -27.29 28.45
CA SER A 15 11.66 -26.97 28.30
C SER A 15 11.91 -25.59 27.73
N GLY A 16 10.86 -24.85 27.35
CA GLY A 16 10.95 -23.50 26.77
C GLY A 16 11.45 -23.47 25.32
N GLY A 17 11.65 -24.62 24.68
CA GLY A 17 12.26 -24.71 23.35
C GLY A 17 11.46 -24.09 22.21
N LEU A 18 10.18 -23.83 22.40
CA LEU A 18 9.29 -23.26 21.41
C LEU A 18 9.01 -21.75 21.63
N SER A 19 9.30 -21.20 22.81
CA SER A 19 8.99 -19.81 23.13
C SER A 19 9.66 -18.81 22.19
N PRO A 20 10.96 -18.93 21.81
CA PRO A 20 11.57 -18.01 20.88
C PRO A 20 10.93 -18.04 19.49
N LEU A 21 10.51 -19.22 19.03
CA LEU A 21 9.82 -19.38 17.76
C LEU A 21 8.46 -18.66 17.77
N PHE A 22 7.65 -18.90 18.80
CA PHE A 22 6.34 -18.25 18.90
C PHE A 22 6.46 -16.73 19.06
N LEU A 23 7.42 -16.25 19.85
CA LEU A 23 7.69 -14.82 19.99
C LEU A 23 8.14 -14.17 18.67
N ALA A 24 8.90 -14.89 17.84
CA ALA A 24 9.29 -14.43 16.53
C ALA A 24 8.09 -14.35 15.56
N LEU A 25 7.16 -15.29 15.64
CA LEU A 25 5.96 -15.32 14.80
C LEU A 25 4.89 -14.32 15.26
N TRP A 26 4.89 -13.93 16.53
CA TRP A 26 3.88 -13.02 17.10
C TRP A 26 3.70 -11.71 16.32
N PRO A 27 4.74 -10.92 15.98
CA PRO A 27 4.55 -9.66 15.24
C PRO A 27 3.91 -9.89 13.87
N VAL A 28 4.30 -10.98 13.18
CA VAL A 28 3.74 -11.32 11.86
C VAL A 28 2.24 -11.60 11.99
N LEU A 29 1.86 -12.43 12.95
CA LEU A 29 0.47 -12.83 13.15
C LEU A 29 -0.39 -11.68 13.68
N SER A 30 0.16 -10.86 14.57
CA SER A 30 -0.53 -9.68 15.11
C SER A 30 -0.76 -8.63 14.01
N LEU A 31 0.24 -8.35 13.19
CA LEU A 31 0.13 -7.43 12.07
C LEU A 31 -0.86 -7.96 11.02
N TYR A 32 -0.80 -9.26 10.71
CA TYR A 32 -1.74 -9.89 9.80
C TYR A 32 -3.19 -9.82 10.33
N HIS A 33 -3.39 -10.11 11.60
CA HIS A 33 -4.71 -10.03 12.24
C HIS A 33 -5.35 -8.64 12.10
N GLN A 34 -4.55 -7.58 12.29
CA GLN A 34 -5.02 -6.19 12.18
C GLN A 34 -5.35 -5.80 10.73
N ASN A 35 -4.73 -6.45 9.75
CA ASN A 35 -4.83 -6.11 8.34
C ASN A 35 -5.43 -7.25 7.48
N ALA A 36 -6.09 -8.23 8.07
CA ALA A 36 -6.57 -9.43 7.38
C ALA A 36 -7.59 -9.14 6.26
N ALA A 37 -8.32 -8.03 6.36
CA ALA A 37 -9.25 -7.59 5.32
C ALA A 37 -8.54 -7.13 4.04
N GLU A 38 -7.33 -6.58 4.17
CA GLU A 38 -6.57 -5.98 3.06
C GLU A 38 -5.36 -6.85 2.63
N CYS A 39 -4.86 -7.70 3.54
CA CYS A 39 -3.66 -8.50 3.32
C CYS A 39 -4.01 -9.94 2.91
N PRO A 40 -3.59 -10.43 1.72
CA PRO A 40 -3.81 -11.82 1.36
C PRO A 40 -2.94 -12.75 2.19
N PRO A 41 -3.39 -13.98 2.51
CA PRO A 41 -2.57 -14.97 3.24
C PRO A 41 -1.21 -15.24 2.59
N GLY A 42 -1.14 -15.23 1.25
CA GLY A 42 0.12 -15.41 0.51
C GLY A 42 1.17 -14.35 0.75
N ALA A 43 0.78 -13.10 1.06
CA ALA A 43 1.71 -11.99 1.28
C ALA A 43 2.52 -12.14 2.58
N VAL A 44 2.07 -12.96 3.53
CA VAL A 44 2.71 -13.13 4.85
C VAL A 44 3.61 -14.37 4.95
N LEU A 45 3.57 -15.27 3.95
CA LEU A 45 4.30 -16.54 4.00
C LEU A 45 5.82 -16.36 4.12
N ARG A 46 6.38 -15.42 3.36
CA ARG A 46 7.81 -15.10 3.40
C ARG A 46 8.20 -14.52 4.75
N SER A 47 7.37 -13.64 5.33
CA SER A 47 7.55 -13.10 6.68
C SER A 47 7.50 -14.18 7.75
N LEU A 48 6.55 -15.12 7.66
CA LEU A 48 6.46 -16.25 8.60
C LEU A 48 7.71 -17.13 8.52
N ALA A 49 8.18 -17.46 7.31
CA ALA A 49 9.39 -18.26 7.12
C ALA A 49 10.64 -17.55 7.67
N THR A 50 10.79 -16.25 7.39
CA THR A 50 11.94 -15.45 7.83
C THR A 50 11.96 -15.30 9.36
N MET A 51 10.86 -14.89 9.97
CA MET A 51 10.79 -14.69 11.42
C MET A 51 10.87 -16.02 12.17
N GLY A 52 10.23 -17.08 11.66
CA GLY A 52 10.39 -18.43 12.17
C GLY A 52 11.83 -18.94 12.11
N GLY A 53 12.53 -18.66 11.00
CA GLY A 53 13.96 -18.91 10.84
C GLY A 53 14.80 -18.16 11.88
N ILE A 54 14.55 -16.87 12.10
CA ILE A 54 15.24 -16.06 13.13
C ILE A 54 15.04 -16.66 14.52
N GLY A 55 13.80 -17.00 14.90
CA GLY A 55 13.52 -17.63 16.19
C GLY A 55 14.21 -18.98 16.37
N THR A 56 14.29 -19.77 15.30
CA THR A 56 14.97 -21.08 15.31
C THR A 56 16.47 -20.91 15.42
N ILE A 57 17.06 -20.04 14.61
CA ILE A 57 18.50 -19.74 14.63
C ILE A 57 18.93 -19.17 15.98
N ALA A 58 18.18 -18.24 16.53
CA ALA A 58 18.43 -17.72 17.89
C ALA A 58 18.41 -18.85 18.94
N THR A 59 17.43 -19.74 18.87
CA THR A 59 17.35 -20.90 19.78
C THR A 59 18.57 -21.80 19.67
N LEU A 60 19.01 -22.11 18.45
CA LEU A 60 20.18 -22.95 18.21
C LEU A 60 21.47 -22.27 18.66
N ALA A 61 21.66 -20.98 18.33
CA ALA A 61 22.84 -20.23 18.74
C ALA A 61 23.00 -20.15 20.26
N PHE A 62 21.92 -19.84 20.98
CA PHE A 62 21.96 -19.81 22.45
C PHE A 62 22.12 -21.21 23.06
N ARG A 63 21.69 -22.29 22.38
CA ARG A 63 21.95 -23.65 22.82
C ARG A 63 23.43 -24.05 22.70
N VAL A 64 24.15 -23.50 21.73
CA VAL A 64 25.61 -23.67 21.62
C VAL A 64 26.33 -22.94 22.75
N LEU A 65 25.83 -21.73 23.12
CA LEU A 65 26.43 -20.90 24.17
C LEU A 65 26.13 -21.41 25.60
N PHE A 66 24.97 -22.02 25.80
CA PHE A 66 24.51 -22.45 27.12
C PHE A 66 24.15 -23.93 27.13
N ASN A 67 24.76 -24.70 27.99
CA ASN A 67 24.50 -26.15 28.16
C ASN A 67 23.08 -26.43 28.68
N ASP A 68 22.46 -25.50 29.43
CA ASP A 68 21.10 -25.61 29.94
C ASP A 68 20.07 -25.12 28.94
N ARG A 69 19.16 -25.99 28.53
CA ARG A 69 18.11 -25.71 27.55
C ARG A 69 17.15 -24.59 27.96
N ALA A 70 16.82 -24.53 29.26
CA ALA A 70 15.91 -23.51 29.77
C ALA A 70 16.57 -22.13 29.76
N ILE A 71 17.85 -22.06 30.15
CA ILE A 71 18.63 -20.81 30.09
C ILE A 71 18.80 -20.37 28.65
N ALA A 72 19.19 -21.25 27.73
CA ALA A 72 19.32 -20.96 26.31
C ALA A 72 18.01 -20.40 25.72
N SER A 73 16.86 -21.01 26.06
CA SER A 73 15.57 -20.55 25.59
C SER A 73 15.17 -19.16 26.10
N VAL A 74 15.52 -18.84 27.35
CA VAL A 74 15.27 -17.52 27.93
C VAL A 74 16.06 -16.44 27.18
N HIS A 75 17.36 -16.67 26.94
CA HIS A 75 18.19 -15.72 26.21
C HIS A 75 17.75 -15.56 24.75
N ALA A 76 17.40 -16.65 24.09
CA ALA A 76 16.82 -16.62 22.75
C ALA A 76 15.49 -15.86 22.73
N SER A 77 14.61 -16.07 23.72
CA SER A 77 13.35 -15.34 23.84
C SER A 77 13.54 -13.85 24.07
N PHE A 78 14.48 -13.47 24.91
CA PHE A 78 14.82 -12.07 25.15
C PHE A 78 15.37 -11.39 23.88
N PHE A 79 16.30 -12.07 23.21
CA PHE A 79 16.85 -11.57 21.92
C PHE A 79 15.72 -11.35 20.90
N VAL A 80 14.85 -12.35 20.72
CA VAL A 80 13.73 -12.27 19.77
C VAL A 80 12.76 -11.16 20.16
N LEU A 81 12.44 -10.98 21.43
CA LEU A 81 11.58 -9.89 21.91
C LEU A 81 12.15 -8.51 21.57
N VAL A 82 13.44 -8.31 21.86
CA VAL A 82 14.12 -7.04 21.55
C VAL A 82 14.20 -6.83 20.03
N PHE A 83 14.55 -7.87 19.30
CA PHE A 83 14.64 -7.80 17.83
C PHE A 83 13.26 -7.49 17.20
N ALA A 84 12.25 -8.26 17.55
CA ALA A 84 10.94 -8.22 16.89
C ALA A 84 10.04 -7.09 17.36
N GLY A 85 10.23 -6.58 18.59
CA GLY A 85 9.43 -5.50 19.17
C GLY A 85 10.16 -4.17 19.32
N GLY A 86 11.46 -4.13 19.04
CA GLY A 86 12.31 -2.96 19.30
C GLY A 86 11.87 -1.70 18.57
N GLY A 87 11.50 -1.81 17.30
CA GLY A 87 11.02 -0.67 16.52
C GLY A 87 9.74 -0.06 17.11
N ALA A 88 8.76 -0.89 17.43
CA ALA A 88 7.51 -0.44 18.07
C ALA A 88 7.75 0.19 19.45
N PHE A 89 8.70 -0.35 20.23
CA PHE A 89 9.09 0.18 21.53
C PHE A 89 9.73 1.58 21.41
N PHE A 90 10.69 1.75 20.52
CA PHE A 90 11.32 3.05 20.26
C PHE A 90 10.31 4.06 19.68
N ALA A 91 9.47 3.67 18.75
CA ALA A 91 8.42 4.53 18.23
C ALA A 91 7.41 4.97 19.31
N ALA A 92 7.16 4.14 20.33
CA ALA A 92 6.32 4.53 21.47
C ALA A 92 7.01 5.56 22.37
N ILE A 93 8.33 5.45 22.55
CA ILE A 93 9.14 6.46 23.27
C ILE A 93 9.10 7.80 22.53
N ASP A 94 9.36 7.79 21.23
CA ASP A 94 9.35 8.97 20.37
C ASP A 94 8.02 9.72 20.45
N ARG A 95 6.89 8.98 20.35
CA ARG A 95 5.55 9.58 20.46
C ARG A 95 5.27 10.20 21.83
N ARG A 96 5.77 9.61 22.91
CA ARG A 96 5.54 10.13 24.27
C ARG A 96 6.42 11.33 24.60
N LEU A 97 7.57 11.43 23.97
CA LEU A 97 8.55 12.49 24.20
C LEU A 97 8.47 13.59 23.13
N ALA A 98 7.61 13.45 22.14
CA ALA A 98 7.33 14.48 21.16
C ALA A 98 6.81 15.75 21.88
N GLY A 99 7.67 16.79 21.99
CA GLY A 99 7.36 18.04 22.69
C GLY A 99 8.20 18.28 23.95
N PHE A 100 9.05 17.35 24.36
CA PHE A 100 10.01 17.58 25.43
C PHE A 100 11.36 18.03 24.86
N PRO A 101 12.07 18.98 25.53
CA PRO A 101 13.38 19.47 25.05
C PRO A 101 14.51 18.42 25.18
N VAL A 102 14.28 17.34 25.90
CA VAL A 102 15.23 16.23 25.98
C VAL A 102 15.12 15.44 24.64
N GLY A 103 16.18 15.50 23.84
CA GLY A 103 16.19 14.85 22.55
C GLY A 103 15.82 13.36 22.63
N THR A 104 14.99 12.90 21.72
CA THR A 104 14.55 11.49 21.61
C THR A 104 15.73 10.53 21.64
N ALA A 105 16.89 10.91 21.06
CA ALA A 105 18.14 10.14 21.08
C ALA A 105 18.66 9.84 22.50
N ALA A 106 18.54 10.78 23.45
CA ALA A 106 18.95 10.54 24.83
C ALA A 106 18.04 9.54 25.54
N ALA A 107 16.73 9.62 25.29
CA ALA A 107 15.77 8.68 25.86
C ALA A 107 15.94 7.27 25.26
N GLU A 108 16.22 7.17 23.97
CA GLU A 108 16.53 5.90 23.31
C GLU A 108 17.81 5.27 23.86
N LEU A 109 18.85 6.08 24.09
CA LEU A 109 20.09 5.62 24.72
C LEU A 109 19.82 5.07 26.14
N VAL A 110 19.05 5.80 26.95
CA VAL A 110 18.66 5.35 28.29
C VAL A 110 17.87 4.02 28.21
N ALA A 111 16.95 3.89 27.25
CA ALA A 111 16.18 2.66 27.05
C ALA A 111 17.09 1.49 26.61
N LEU A 112 18.06 1.74 25.73
CA LEU A 112 19.06 0.74 25.33
C LEU A 112 19.93 0.29 26.52
N LEU A 113 20.39 1.25 27.33
CA LEU A 113 21.17 0.95 28.54
C LEU A 113 20.35 0.15 29.57
N ALA A 114 19.05 0.48 29.71
CA ALA A 114 18.15 -0.27 30.58
C ALA A 114 17.93 -1.71 30.05
N LEU A 115 17.75 -1.89 28.76
CA LEU A 115 17.67 -3.23 28.13
C LEU A 115 18.96 -4.03 28.30
N LEU A 116 20.13 -3.37 28.14
CA LEU A 116 21.41 -4.00 28.38
C LEU A 116 21.59 -4.40 29.85
N ALA A 117 21.23 -3.52 30.79
CA ALA A 117 21.27 -3.81 32.22
C ALA A 117 20.33 -4.98 32.58
N ALA A 118 19.11 -5.01 32.00
CA ALA A 118 18.19 -6.12 32.16
C ALA A 118 18.78 -7.42 31.61
N TYR A 119 19.45 -7.39 30.46
CA TYR A 119 20.09 -8.56 29.88
C TYR A 119 21.28 -9.05 30.73
N LEU A 120 22.11 -8.13 31.23
CA LEU A 120 23.22 -8.47 32.15
C LEU A 120 22.71 -9.01 33.48
N GLY A 121 21.59 -8.48 33.99
CA GLY A 121 20.88 -9.04 35.15
C GLY A 121 20.39 -10.48 34.87
N LEU A 122 19.84 -10.73 33.68
CA LEU A 122 19.39 -12.04 33.24
C LEU A 122 20.55 -13.05 33.18
N LEU A 123 21.71 -12.64 32.64
CA LEU A 123 22.94 -13.46 32.61
C LEU A 123 23.42 -13.88 34.00
N ARG A 124 23.25 -12.98 34.99
CA ARG A 124 23.66 -13.26 36.39
C ARG A 124 22.64 -14.09 37.17
N SER A 125 21.39 -14.14 36.71
CA SER A 125 20.26 -14.77 37.45
C SER A 125 20.10 -16.26 37.24
N ALA A 126 21.09 -16.95 36.69
CA ALA A 126 21.06 -18.41 36.41
C ALA A 126 20.99 -19.32 37.65
N ARG A 127 20.43 -18.85 38.77
CA ARG A 127 20.24 -19.62 40.03
C ARG A 127 19.04 -20.55 39.95
N PRO A 128 19.04 -21.72 40.66
CA PRO A 128 18.00 -22.73 40.58
C PRO A 128 16.55 -22.29 40.80
N PRO A 129 16.20 -21.35 41.73
CA PRO A 129 14.83 -20.89 41.89
C PRO A 129 14.30 -20.07 40.72
N VAL A 130 15.16 -19.30 40.08
CA VAL A 130 14.86 -18.51 38.87
C VAL A 130 14.54 -19.45 37.71
N ARG A 131 15.22 -20.57 37.58
CA ARG A 131 14.99 -21.57 36.54
C ARG A 131 13.55 -22.16 36.59
N ARG A 132 12.98 -22.41 37.77
CA ARG A 132 11.59 -22.90 37.90
C ARG A 132 10.57 -21.83 37.47
N TRP A 133 10.79 -20.59 37.89
CA TRP A 133 9.95 -19.48 37.50
C TRP A 133 9.97 -19.26 35.96
N TRP A 134 11.16 -19.32 35.36
CA TRP A 134 11.32 -19.22 33.92
C TRP A 134 10.64 -20.36 33.14
N ALA A 135 10.65 -21.56 33.61
CA ALA A 135 9.91 -22.67 33.00
C ALA A 135 8.40 -22.41 32.97
N SER A 136 7.86 -21.81 34.04
CA SER A 136 6.45 -21.41 34.11
C SER A 136 6.16 -20.21 33.18
N ALA A 137 7.02 -19.20 33.16
CA ALA A 137 6.89 -18.04 32.28
C ALA A 137 6.94 -18.45 30.78
N ASN A 138 7.86 -19.33 30.41
CA ASN A 138 7.94 -19.91 29.07
C ASN A 138 6.67 -20.68 28.68
N THR A 139 6.05 -21.40 29.61
CA THR A 139 4.80 -22.11 29.34
C THR A 139 3.68 -21.12 29.04
N VAL A 140 3.54 -20.07 29.85
CA VAL A 140 2.54 -19.01 29.64
C VAL A 140 2.74 -18.31 28.33
N LEU A 141 3.99 -17.93 27.98
CA LEU A 141 4.34 -17.30 26.71
C LEU A 141 4.03 -18.22 25.52
N ALA A 142 4.39 -19.50 25.61
CA ALA A 142 4.13 -20.46 24.53
C ALA A 142 2.63 -20.70 24.34
N VAL A 143 1.85 -20.82 25.42
CA VAL A 143 0.37 -21.00 25.35
C VAL A 143 -0.28 -19.73 24.78
N GLY A 144 0.11 -18.54 25.25
CA GLY A 144 -0.42 -17.26 24.75
C GLY A 144 -0.14 -17.07 23.25
N ALA A 145 1.09 -17.33 22.83
CA ALA A 145 1.48 -17.24 21.43
C ALA A 145 0.80 -18.31 20.56
N ALA A 146 0.67 -19.55 21.04
CA ALA A 146 -0.05 -20.60 20.33
C ALA A 146 -1.54 -20.25 20.17
N SER A 147 -2.17 -19.68 21.19
CA SER A 147 -3.57 -19.21 21.14
C SER A 147 -3.74 -18.10 20.10
N LEU A 148 -2.82 -17.15 20.03
CA LEU A 148 -2.84 -16.11 19.00
C LEU A 148 -2.65 -16.70 17.61
N CYS A 149 -1.68 -17.61 17.43
CA CYS A 149 -1.48 -18.32 16.17
C CYS A 149 -2.76 -19.04 15.71
N PHE A 150 -3.42 -19.72 16.63
CA PHE A 150 -4.65 -20.45 16.33
C PHE A 150 -5.81 -19.51 15.98
N SER A 151 -6.04 -18.44 16.75
CA SER A 151 -7.09 -17.46 16.47
C SER A 151 -6.87 -16.75 15.13
N THR A 152 -5.62 -16.39 14.82
CA THR A 152 -5.26 -15.75 13.55
C THR A 152 -5.44 -16.69 12.36
N ALA A 153 -5.08 -17.98 12.52
CA ALA A 153 -5.31 -18.99 11.50
C ALA A 153 -6.81 -19.20 11.24
N LEU A 154 -7.63 -19.28 12.29
CA LEU A 154 -9.10 -19.38 12.15
C LEU A 154 -9.69 -18.16 11.43
N LEU A 155 -9.23 -16.96 11.75
CA LEU A 155 -9.67 -15.73 11.06
C LEU A 155 -9.25 -15.73 9.60
N GLY A 156 -8.03 -16.18 9.30
CA GLY A 156 -7.54 -16.33 7.92
C GLY A 156 -8.38 -17.33 7.12
N ILE A 157 -8.75 -18.46 7.72
CA ILE A 157 -9.62 -19.46 7.10
C ILE A 157 -11.04 -18.89 6.91
N ALA A 158 -11.59 -18.21 7.90
CA ALA A 158 -12.91 -17.57 7.81
C ALA A 158 -12.95 -16.46 6.76
N ALA A 159 -11.88 -15.69 6.63
CA ALA A 159 -11.74 -14.67 5.58
C ALA A 159 -11.61 -15.30 4.18
N ALA A 160 -10.84 -16.39 4.03
CA ALA A 160 -10.70 -17.11 2.77
C ALA A 160 -12.00 -17.85 2.36
N GLY A 161 -12.83 -18.27 3.34
CA GLY A 161 -14.12 -18.93 3.08
C GLY A 161 -15.26 -17.98 2.70
N ARG A 162 -15.11 -16.68 2.91
CA ARG A 162 -16.07 -15.68 2.44
C ARG A 162 -15.89 -15.50 0.94
N LYS A 163 -16.78 -16.09 0.14
CA LYS A 163 -16.86 -15.78 -1.30
C LYS A 163 -17.03 -14.28 -1.44
N SER A 164 -16.05 -13.60 -2.05
CA SER A 164 -16.18 -12.18 -2.41
C SER A 164 -17.44 -12.01 -3.25
N PRO A 165 -18.36 -11.10 -2.86
CA PRO A 165 -19.53 -10.77 -3.68
C PRO A 165 -19.07 -10.02 -4.94
N GLY A 166 -18.35 -10.46 -5.80
CA GLY A 166 -17.75 -9.86 -6.98
C GLY A 166 -16.98 -10.86 -7.82
N ALA A 167 -16.87 -12.11 -7.34
CA ALA A 167 -16.24 -13.21 -8.07
C ALA A 167 -17.08 -13.69 -9.29
N GLY A 168 -18.04 -12.89 -9.76
CA GLY A 168 -19.01 -13.24 -10.81
C GLY A 168 -18.74 -12.66 -12.19
N THR A 169 -17.62 -12.00 -12.46
CA THR A 169 -17.21 -11.73 -13.84
C THR A 169 -16.42 -12.93 -14.37
N THR A 170 -17.09 -14.07 -14.52
CA THR A 170 -16.63 -15.12 -15.42
C THR A 170 -16.67 -14.55 -16.83
N ILE A 171 -15.49 -14.38 -17.40
CA ILE A 171 -15.36 -14.01 -18.82
C ILE A 171 -15.80 -15.24 -19.62
N GLU A 172 -17.09 -15.31 -19.94
CA GLU A 172 -17.63 -16.33 -20.86
C GLU A 172 -17.54 -15.79 -22.28
N GLY A 173 -16.71 -16.41 -23.08
CA GLY A 173 -16.60 -16.13 -24.51
C GLY A 173 -15.25 -16.54 -25.08
N PRO A 174 -15.18 -16.83 -26.40
CA PRO A 174 -13.92 -17.12 -27.06
C PRO A 174 -13.00 -15.91 -26.93
N ALA A 175 -11.69 -16.14 -26.69
CA ALA A 175 -10.67 -15.11 -26.66
C ALA A 175 -10.75 -14.28 -27.96
N ARG A 176 -11.13 -13.02 -27.84
CA ARG A 176 -11.09 -12.06 -28.96
C ARG A 176 -9.69 -11.49 -29.06
N VAL A 177 -9.30 -11.14 -30.26
CA VAL A 177 -8.08 -10.36 -30.52
C VAL A 177 -8.53 -8.96 -30.90
N ALA A 178 -8.02 -7.95 -30.22
CA ALA A 178 -8.33 -6.58 -30.56
C ALA A 178 -7.86 -6.27 -32.00
N SER A 179 -8.59 -5.39 -32.70
CA SER A 179 -8.16 -4.92 -34.02
C SER A 179 -6.74 -4.37 -33.93
N PRO A 180 -5.85 -4.65 -34.88
CA PRO A 180 -4.53 -4.00 -34.95
C PRO A 180 -4.58 -2.47 -34.99
N ASP A 181 -5.71 -1.92 -35.42
CA ASP A 181 -5.96 -0.47 -35.48
C ASP A 181 -6.64 0.07 -34.21
N ALA A 182 -6.87 -0.77 -33.20
CA ALA A 182 -7.37 -0.29 -31.92
C ALA A 182 -6.29 0.52 -31.18
N PRO A 183 -6.65 1.64 -30.54
CA PRO A 183 -5.70 2.45 -29.78
C PRO A 183 -5.20 1.73 -28.53
N ASP A 184 -3.95 1.93 -28.17
CA ASP A 184 -3.49 1.60 -26.81
C ASP A 184 -4.24 2.45 -25.77
N VAL A 185 -4.55 1.87 -24.63
CA VAL A 185 -5.31 2.50 -23.54
C VAL A 185 -4.44 2.57 -22.29
N TYR A 186 -4.26 3.78 -21.75
CA TYR A 186 -3.50 4.01 -20.52
C TYR A 186 -4.38 4.65 -19.47
N LEU A 187 -4.67 3.93 -18.41
CA LEU A 187 -5.27 4.43 -17.17
C LEU A 187 -4.16 4.59 -16.13
N ILE A 188 -3.72 5.82 -15.92
CA ILE A 188 -2.64 6.17 -14.99
C ILE A 188 -3.27 6.85 -13.78
N LEU A 189 -3.32 6.09 -12.67
CA LEU A 189 -3.81 6.55 -11.39
C LEU A 189 -2.67 7.20 -10.62
N LEU A 190 -2.88 8.41 -10.14
CA LEU A 190 -1.94 9.18 -9.33
C LEU A 190 -2.50 9.27 -7.91
N ASP A 191 -1.66 9.05 -6.92
CA ASP A 191 -2.11 9.04 -5.53
C ASP A 191 -1.93 10.41 -4.88
N GLY A 192 -3.04 11.01 -4.50
CA GLY A 192 -3.03 12.26 -3.75
C GLY A 192 -2.68 13.51 -4.58
N TYR A 193 -2.90 13.51 -5.89
CA TYR A 193 -2.57 14.63 -6.76
C TYR A 193 -3.68 15.69 -6.77
N GLY A 194 -3.46 16.81 -6.09
CA GLY A 194 -4.40 17.93 -6.01
C GLY A 194 -4.62 18.66 -7.33
N ARG A 195 -5.84 19.20 -7.53
CA ARG A 195 -6.16 20.09 -8.66
C ARG A 195 -5.37 21.40 -8.56
N ALA A 196 -5.09 22.05 -9.66
CA ALA A 196 -4.19 23.21 -9.71
C ALA A 196 -4.65 24.41 -8.85
N ASP A 197 -5.94 24.67 -8.78
CA ASP A 197 -6.51 25.72 -7.92
C ASP A 197 -6.35 25.37 -6.42
N VAL A 198 -6.53 24.09 -6.07
CA VAL A 198 -6.31 23.56 -4.72
C VAL A 198 -4.84 23.66 -4.33
N LEU A 199 -3.92 23.26 -5.21
CA LEU A 199 -2.48 23.37 -4.98
C LEU A 199 -2.05 24.82 -4.76
N LYS A 200 -2.64 25.76 -5.49
CA LYS A 200 -2.38 27.19 -5.33
C LYS A 200 -2.94 27.72 -4.01
N ASP A 201 -4.14 27.31 -3.63
CA ASP A 201 -4.81 27.76 -2.39
C ASP A 201 -4.19 27.15 -1.11
N VAL A 202 -3.82 25.88 -1.16
CA VAL A 202 -3.30 25.14 0.01
C VAL A 202 -1.79 25.33 0.19
N LEU A 203 -1.04 25.32 -0.92
CA LEU A 203 0.43 25.23 -0.92
C LEU A 203 1.11 26.44 -1.57
N ALA A 204 0.34 27.44 -2.04
CA ALA A 204 0.84 28.54 -2.86
C ALA A 204 1.64 28.08 -4.11
N TYR A 205 1.37 26.87 -4.59
CA TYR A 205 2.08 26.27 -5.73
C TYR A 205 1.32 26.43 -7.04
N ASP A 206 1.95 27.05 -8.03
CA ASP A 206 1.40 27.20 -9.38
C ASP A 206 1.80 25.99 -10.26
N ASN A 207 0.84 25.11 -10.52
CA ASN A 207 1.00 23.94 -11.38
C ASN A 207 0.64 24.23 -12.87
N THR A 208 0.31 25.48 -13.22
CA THR A 208 -0.03 25.89 -14.59
C THR A 208 1.02 25.52 -15.63
N PRO A 209 2.35 25.59 -15.35
CA PRO A 209 3.35 25.17 -16.31
C PRO A 209 3.19 23.71 -16.76
N PHE A 210 2.94 22.79 -15.85
CA PHE A 210 2.70 21.38 -16.16
C PHE A 210 1.41 21.20 -16.99
N LEU A 211 0.32 21.88 -16.60
CA LEU A 211 -0.95 21.79 -17.34
C LEU A 211 -0.82 22.31 -18.77
N ARG A 212 -0.02 23.34 -19.00
CA ARG A 212 0.29 23.84 -20.36
C ARG A 212 1.06 22.80 -21.17
N GLU A 213 2.01 22.11 -20.56
CA GLU A 213 2.75 21.03 -21.22
C GLU A 213 1.85 19.83 -21.57
N LEU A 214 0.88 19.50 -20.71
CA LEU A 214 -0.16 18.51 -21.04
C LEU A 214 -1.03 18.98 -22.21
N ALA A 215 -1.47 20.24 -22.21
CA ALA A 215 -2.29 20.80 -23.29
C ALA A 215 -1.57 20.78 -24.65
N LYS A 216 -0.25 21.08 -24.69
CA LYS A 216 0.57 20.95 -25.89
C LYS A 216 0.61 19.53 -26.47
N ARG A 217 0.43 18.51 -25.61
CA ARG A 217 0.37 17.07 -25.93
C ARG A 217 -1.05 16.57 -26.20
N GLY A 218 -2.00 17.49 -26.37
CA GLY A 218 -3.39 17.17 -26.71
C GLY A 218 -4.27 16.77 -25.52
N PHE A 219 -3.81 16.94 -24.29
CA PHE A 219 -4.66 16.71 -23.13
C PHE A 219 -5.64 17.84 -22.90
N TRP A 220 -6.87 17.47 -22.58
CA TRP A 220 -7.83 18.32 -21.92
C TRP A 220 -7.79 18.03 -20.41
N VAL A 221 -7.83 19.06 -19.59
CA VAL A 221 -7.78 18.96 -18.13
C VAL A 221 -9.11 19.42 -17.56
N ALA A 222 -9.76 18.62 -16.74
CA ALA A 222 -11.00 18.98 -16.08
C ALA A 222 -10.78 20.13 -15.08
N PRO A 223 -11.35 21.32 -15.30
CA PRO A 223 -11.10 22.46 -14.43
C PRO A 223 -11.77 22.33 -13.05
N ARG A 224 -12.76 21.46 -12.92
CA ARG A 224 -13.55 21.24 -11.70
C ARG A 224 -13.63 19.75 -11.32
N GLY A 225 -12.70 18.92 -11.81
CA GLY A 225 -12.64 17.48 -11.49
C GLY A 225 -12.63 17.22 -9.98
N ARG A 226 -13.42 16.25 -9.54
CA ARG A 226 -13.54 15.89 -8.11
C ARG A 226 -13.48 14.38 -7.95
N SER A 227 -12.75 13.92 -6.92
CA SER A 227 -12.76 12.53 -6.50
C SER A 227 -14.14 12.09 -5.98
N ASN A 228 -14.48 10.83 -6.22
CA ASN A 228 -15.72 10.24 -5.68
C ASN A 228 -15.60 9.89 -4.19
N PHE A 229 -14.38 9.59 -3.70
CA PHE A 229 -14.13 9.19 -2.32
C PHE A 229 -12.82 9.83 -1.80
N PRO A 230 -12.72 10.07 -0.48
CA PRO A 230 -11.53 10.66 0.12
C PRO A 230 -10.42 9.65 0.40
N THR A 231 -10.62 8.36 0.14
CA THR A 231 -9.67 7.28 0.42
C THR A 231 -9.38 6.46 -0.84
N THR A 232 -8.13 6.05 -1.01
CA THR A 232 -7.70 5.27 -2.17
C THR A 232 -8.45 3.95 -2.34
N PRO A 233 -8.68 3.13 -1.28
CA PRO A 233 -9.41 1.88 -1.44
C PRO A 233 -10.76 2.05 -2.10
N ASP A 234 -11.56 3.00 -1.61
CA ASP A 234 -12.92 3.25 -2.09
C ASP A 234 -12.92 3.90 -3.48
N ALA A 235 -12.06 4.90 -3.68
CA ALA A 235 -11.91 5.61 -4.95
C ALA A 235 -11.49 4.66 -6.08
N VAL A 236 -10.43 3.88 -5.87
CA VAL A 236 -9.91 2.97 -6.91
C VAL A 236 -10.86 1.79 -7.15
N ALA A 237 -11.50 1.25 -6.11
CA ALA A 237 -12.47 0.17 -6.29
C ALA A 237 -13.65 0.62 -7.15
N THR A 238 -14.21 1.81 -6.90
CA THR A 238 -15.37 2.32 -7.64
C THR A 238 -15.03 2.72 -9.07
N LEU A 239 -13.95 3.47 -9.28
CA LEU A 239 -13.57 3.88 -10.64
C LEU A 239 -13.23 2.69 -11.55
N LEU A 240 -12.53 1.66 -11.03
CA LEU A 240 -12.18 0.47 -11.82
C LEU A 240 -13.39 -0.43 -12.09
N ASN A 241 -14.44 -0.36 -11.26
CA ASN A 241 -15.69 -1.09 -11.49
C ASN A 241 -16.73 -0.26 -12.26
N LEU A 242 -16.39 0.98 -12.64
CA LEU A 242 -17.25 1.83 -13.47
C LEU A 242 -18.60 2.15 -12.80
N ASP A 243 -18.71 2.00 -11.49
CA ASP A 243 -19.96 2.19 -10.76
C ASP A 243 -19.71 2.34 -9.26
N TYR A 244 -20.70 2.85 -8.57
CA TYR A 244 -20.70 2.90 -7.11
C TYR A 244 -21.08 1.51 -6.56
N ALA A 245 -20.46 1.13 -5.43
CA ALA A 245 -20.79 -0.12 -4.77
C ALA A 245 -22.18 -0.02 -4.09
N GLU A 246 -22.94 -1.11 -4.15
CA GLU A 246 -24.12 -1.27 -3.32
C GLU A 246 -23.69 -1.48 -1.85
N GLY A 247 -23.86 -0.47 -1.01
CA GLY A 247 -23.54 -0.51 0.42
C GLY A 247 -23.96 0.77 1.13
N ALA A 248 -23.83 0.81 2.44
CA ALA A 248 -24.08 2.02 3.21
C ALA A 248 -23.17 3.14 2.68
N ALA A 249 -23.76 4.24 2.22
CA ALA A 249 -23.07 5.39 1.62
C ALA A 249 -22.25 5.09 0.34
N GLY A 250 -22.55 4.01 -0.41
CA GLY A 250 -21.88 3.71 -1.68
C GLY A 250 -20.44 3.24 -1.57
N ALA A 251 -19.91 3.06 -0.37
CA ALA A 251 -18.55 2.57 -0.15
C ALA A 251 -18.47 1.03 -0.33
N PRO A 252 -17.42 0.53 -0.99
CA PRO A 252 -17.24 -0.91 -1.18
C PRO A 252 -16.99 -1.64 0.14
N SER A 253 -17.72 -2.72 0.39
CA SER A 253 -17.50 -3.59 1.54
C SER A 253 -16.18 -4.38 1.44
N HIS A 254 -15.69 -4.60 0.22
CA HIS A 254 -14.47 -5.37 -0.06
C HIS A 254 -13.64 -4.70 -1.17
N PRO A 255 -13.08 -3.50 -0.95
CA PRO A 255 -12.47 -2.71 -2.01
C PRO A 255 -11.33 -3.45 -2.72
N ARG A 256 -10.52 -4.22 -1.99
CA ARG A 256 -9.43 -4.98 -2.57
C ARG A 256 -9.93 -6.04 -3.57
N ALA A 257 -10.94 -6.82 -3.23
CA ALA A 257 -11.48 -7.84 -4.12
C ALA A 257 -12.06 -7.19 -5.39
N MET A 258 -12.73 -6.04 -5.25
CA MET A 258 -13.26 -5.25 -6.36
C MET A 258 -12.15 -4.69 -7.25
N ILE A 259 -11.01 -4.27 -6.69
CA ILE A 259 -9.84 -3.82 -7.46
C ILE A 259 -9.21 -4.99 -8.22
N GLN A 260 -9.04 -6.14 -7.57
CA GLN A 260 -8.41 -7.31 -8.18
C GLN A 260 -9.25 -7.95 -9.30
N HIS A 261 -10.57 -7.91 -9.19
CA HIS A 261 -11.52 -8.48 -10.17
C HIS A 261 -12.40 -7.38 -10.77
N ASN A 262 -11.77 -6.34 -11.28
CA ASN A 262 -12.44 -5.12 -11.71
C ASN A 262 -13.03 -5.22 -13.12
N ARG A 263 -14.11 -4.48 -13.34
CA ARG A 263 -14.87 -4.43 -14.58
C ARG A 263 -14.09 -3.80 -15.73
N PHE A 264 -13.27 -2.80 -15.48
CA PHE A 264 -12.48 -2.10 -16.50
C PHE A 264 -11.56 -3.09 -17.24
N GLN A 265 -10.77 -3.88 -16.49
CA GLN A 265 -9.90 -4.90 -17.09
C GLN A 265 -10.68 -6.06 -17.70
N ALA A 266 -11.82 -6.45 -17.13
CA ALA A 266 -12.70 -7.46 -17.72
C ALA A 266 -13.19 -7.03 -19.11
N LEU A 267 -13.68 -5.80 -19.26
CA LEU A 267 -14.11 -5.23 -20.54
C LEU A 267 -12.96 -5.15 -21.57
N ALA A 268 -11.77 -4.73 -21.11
CA ALA A 268 -10.59 -4.68 -21.97
C ALA A 268 -10.19 -6.08 -22.48
N ARG A 269 -10.22 -7.08 -21.62
CA ARG A 269 -9.96 -8.48 -21.99
C ARG A 269 -10.99 -9.01 -22.98
N GLU A 270 -12.28 -8.75 -22.76
CA GLU A 270 -13.35 -9.11 -23.69
C GLU A 270 -13.20 -8.42 -25.06
N ALA A 271 -12.64 -7.21 -25.08
CA ALA A 271 -12.32 -6.49 -26.30
C ALA A 271 -11.01 -6.98 -26.96
N GLY A 272 -10.27 -7.91 -26.34
CA GLY A 272 -9.09 -8.56 -26.90
C GLY A 272 -7.77 -7.82 -26.68
N TYR A 273 -7.72 -6.89 -25.73
CA TYR A 273 -6.50 -6.19 -25.37
C TYR A 273 -5.57 -7.07 -24.54
N VAL A 274 -4.26 -6.85 -24.65
CA VAL A 274 -3.27 -7.37 -23.71
C VAL A 274 -3.23 -6.46 -22.50
N LEU A 275 -3.47 -7.03 -21.32
CA LEU A 275 -3.59 -6.30 -20.07
C LEU A 275 -2.23 -6.20 -19.36
N TYR A 276 -1.80 -4.96 -19.10
CA TYR A 276 -0.61 -4.65 -18.32
C TYR A 276 -1.00 -3.97 -17.01
N SER A 277 -0.38 -4.39 -15.90
CA SER A 277 -0.49 -3.70 -14.62
C SER A 277 0.85 -3.53 -13.94
N PHE A 278 0.91 -2.61 -12.99
CA PHE A 278 2.10 -2.26 -12.23
C PHE A 278 1.88 -2.56 -10.75
N ASP A 279 2.84 -3.24 -10.13
CA ASP A 279 2.91 -3.34 -8.68
C ASP A 279 3.18 -1.95 -8.09
N SER A 280 2.18 -1.37 -7.45
CA SER A 280 2.28 -0.03 -6.84
C SER A 280 3.17 0.00 -5.59
N GLY A 281 3.49 -1.17 -5.03
CA GLY A 281 4.10 -1.31 -3.72
C GLY A 281 3.12 -1.19 -2.56
N TRP A 282 1.85 -0.93 -2.82
CA TRP A 282 0.78 -0.90 -1.83
C TRP A 282 -0.17 -2.09 -2.06
N LEU A 283 -0.38 -2.93 -1.01
CA LEU A 283 -1.03 -4.25 -1.15
C LEU A 283 -2.39 -4.21 -1.86
N ILE A 284 -3.13 -3.13 -1.71
CA ILE A 284 -4.48 -3.03 -2.28
C ILE A 284 -4.45 -2.92 -3.82
N THR A 285 -3.40 -2.32 -4.37
CA THR A 285 -3.18 -2.13 -5.82
C THR A 285 -1.88 -2.75 -6.32
N SER A 286 -1.26 -3.66 -5.55
CA SER A 286 0.00 -4.31 -5.92
C SER A 286 -0.18 -5.49 -6.89
N SER A 287 -1.40 -5.99 -7.05
CA SER A 287 -1.68 -7.13 -7.93
C SER A 287 -3.03 -7.00 -8.59
N PHE A 288 -3.04 -7.30 -9.88
CA PHE A 288 -4.23 -7.33 -10.73
C PHE A 288 -4.29 -8.68 -11.45
N PRO A 289 -4.94 -9.70 -10.86
CA PRO A 289 -4.93 -11.07 -11.38
C PRO A 289 -5.48 -11.23 -12.80
N LEU A 290 -6.25 -10.26 -13.28
CA LEU A 290 -6.72 -10.23 -14.67
C LEU A 290 -5.64 -9.80 -15.66
N SER A 291 -4.50 -9.28 -15.23
CA SER A 291 -3.44 -8.83 -16.13
C SER A 291 -2.68 -9.99 -16.74
N ASP A 292 -2.34 -9.86 -18.03
CA ASP A 292 -1.48 -10.81 -18.75
C ASP A 292 -0.01 -10.58 -18.37
N VAL A 293 0.34 -9.33 -18.08
CA VAL A 293 1.69 -8.93 -17.65
C VAL A 293 1.61 -8.03 -16.43
N GLU A 294 2.11 -8.53 -15.31
CA GLU A 294 2.32 -7.71 -14.11
C GLU A 294 3.79 -7.23 -14.04
N ILE A 295 3.98 -5.92 -14.07
CA ILE A 295 5.30 -5.29 -13.91
C ILE A 295 5.60 -5.19 -12.42
N ARG A 296 6.35 -6.16 -11.92
CA ARG A 296 6.69 -6.29 -10.49
C ARG A 296 8.13 -6.74 -10.28
N SER A 297 8.62 -6.60 -9.05
CA SER A 297 9.92 -7.14 -8.63
C SER A 297 9.72 -8.22 -7.57
N LEU A 298 10.22 -9.42 -7.85
CA LEU A 298 10.13 -10.56 -6.92
C LEU A 298 11.03 -10.40 -5.69
N TRP A 299 12.07 -9.56 -5.77
CA TRP A 299 13.07 -9.39 -4.72
C TRP A 299 12.80 -8.21 -3.79
N ARG A 300 11.73 -7.45 -4.03
CA ARG A 300 11.35 -6.32 -3.20
C ARG A 300 10.47 -6.75 -2.02
N LEU A 301 10.52 -5.97 -0.95
CA LEU A 301 9.61 -6.14 0.17
C LEU A 301 8.19 -5.73 -0.27
N ASN A 302 7.18 -6.54 0.05
CA ASN A 302 5.81 -6.08 -0.05
C ASN A 302 5.48 -5.12 1.12
N GLU A 303 4.34 -4.46 1.08
CA GLU A 303 3.94 -3.50 2.12
C GLU A 303 3.88 -4.13 3.52
N PHE A 304 3.36 -5.37 3.61
CA PHE A 304 3.32 -6.10 4.87
C PHE A 304 4.72 -6.32 5.45
N GLU A 305 5.68 -6.69 4.61
CA GLU A 305 7.07 -6.90 5.01
C GLU A 305 7.76 -5.60 5.41
N ARG A 306 7.48 -4.49 4.71
CA ARG A 306 7.97 -3.16 5.12
C ARG A 306 7.43 -2.79 6.49
N SER A 307 6.13 -2.91 6.69
CA SER A 307 5.49 -2.64 7.99
C SER A 307 6.04 -3.56 9.10
N LEU A 308 6.35 -4.83 8.76
CA LEU A 308 6.98 -5.75 9.70
C LEU A 308 8.41 -5.31 10.04
N VAL A 309 9.20 -4.86 9.06
CA VAL A 309 10.55 -4.33 9.31
C VAL A 309 10.49 -3.12 10.22
N ASP A 310 9.53 -2.21 10.02
CA ASP A 310 9.36 -1.01 10.85
C ASP A 310 9.05 -1.30 12.32
N VAL A 311 8.33 -2.39 12.62
CA VAL A 311 8.09 -2.78 14.03
C VAL A 311 9.27 -3.51 14.66
N THR A 312 10.23 -3.98 13.88
CA THR A 312 11.47 -4.59 14.39
C THR A 312 12.54 -3.54 14.70
N VAL A 313 13.60 -3.96 15.39
CA VAL A 313 14.77 -3.08 15.62
C VAL A 313 15.44 -2.65 14.30
N LEU A 314 15.26 -3.41 13.20
CA LEU A 314 15.83 -3.08 11.90
C LEU A 314 15.22 -1.81 11.30
N GLY A 315 13.92 -1.56 11.49
CA GLY A 315 13.27 -0.34 11.03
C GLY A 315 13.86 0.92 11.67
N LYS A 316 14.27 0.81 12.95
CA LYS A 316 14.94 1.91 13.65
C LYS A 316 16.41 2.07 13.24
N LEU A 317 17.14 0.96 13.12
CA LEU A 317 18.57 0.99 12.77
C LEU A 317 18.81 1.29 11.27
N PHE A 318 17.90 0.84 10.42
CA PHE A 318 18.05 0.92 8.97
C PHE A 318 16.82 1.48 8.26
N PRO A 319 16.32 2.67 8.62
CA PRO A 319 15.11 3.25 8.02
C PRO A 319 15.26 3.47 6.50
N LEU A 320 16.50 3.62 6.02
CA LEU A 320 16.80 3.76 4.58
C LEU A 320 16.50 2.50 3.77
N ILE A 321 16.49 1.30 4.40
CA ILE A 321 16.17 0.04 3.69
C ILE A 321 14.71 0.07 3.21
N VAL A 322 13.77 0.39 4.10
CA VAL A 322 12.34 0.43 3.79
C VAL A 322 12.02 1.52 2.77
N ARG A 323 12.56 2.73 2.99
CA ARG A 323 12.37 3.87 2.08
C ARG A 323 13.03 3.64 0.72
N GLY A 324 14.23 3.07 0.70
CA GLY A 324 14.93 2.73 -0.54
C GLY A 324 14.20 1.65 -1.35
N ASP A 325 13.56 0.70 -0.70
CA ASP A 325 12.75 -0.31 -1.37
C ASP A 325 11.52 0.30 -2.05
N GLN A 326 10.75 1.15 -1.35
CA GLN A 326 9.58 1.84 -1.90
C GLN A 326 9.96 2.78 -3.04
N ARG A 327 11.03 3.58 -2.85
CA ARG A 327 11.58 4.44 -3.89
C ARG A 327 11.92 3.65 -5.16
N GLY A 328 12.61 2.52 -5.02
CA GLY A 328 12.98 1.68 -6.16
C GLY A 328 11.79 1.04 -6.88
N ILE A 329 10.65 0.82 -6.21
CA ILE A 329 9.40 0.41 -6.87
C ILE A 329 8.90 1.54 -7.78
N LEU A 330 8.83 2.76 -7.26
CA LEU A 330 8.33 3.93 -8.00
C LEU A 330 9.23 4.31 -9.18
N GLU A 331 10.55 4.31 -8.99
CA GLU A 331 11.53 4.53 -10.07
C GLU A 331 11.38 3.49 -11.19
N ARG A 332 11.22 2.22 -10.82
CA ARG A 332 10.97 1.16 -11.80
C ARG A 332 9.65 1.40 -12.53
N ASN A 333 8.57 1.69 -11.82
CA ASN A 333 7.27 1.88 -12.43
C ASN A 333 7.27 3.03 -13.44
N LEU A 334 7.88 4.16 -13.09
CA LEU A 334 8.02 5.30 -14.01
C LEU A 334 8.89 4.97 -15.23
N ARG A 335 10.01 4.25 -15.03
CA ARG A 335 10.88 3.80 -16.12
C ARG A 335 10.16 2.80 -17.04
N GLU A 336 9.48 1.81 -16.47
CA GLU A 336 8.75 0.80 -17.25
C GLU A 336 7.54 1.40 -17.98
N LEU A 337 6.83 2.36 -17.38
CA LEU A 337 5.75 3.08 -18.04
C LEU A 337 6.26 3.81 -19.29
N ARG A 338 7.44 4.40 -19.22
CA ARG A 338 8.11 5.05 -20.35
C ARG A 338 8.56 4.04 -21.42
N ALA A 339 9.06 2.88 -21.01
CA ALA A 339 9.59 1.87 -21.93
C ALA A 339 8.50 0.95 -22.54
N LEU A 340 7.33 0.85 -21.88
CA LEU A 340 6.25 -0.05 -22.29
C LEU A 340 5.76 0.13 -23.73
N PRO A 341 5.65 1.36 -24.29
CA PRO A 341 5.22 1.57 -25.66
C PRO A 341 6.09 0.89 -26.70
N GLU A 342 7.40 0.73 -26.43
CA GLU A 342 8.35 0.08 -27.33
C GLU A 342 8.13 -1.43 -27.49
N ARG A 343 7.39 -2.05 -26.56
CA ARG A 343 7.11 -3.50 -26.61
C ARG A 343 6.16 -3.79 -27.78
N PRO A 344 6.58 -4.65 -28.72
CA PRO A 344 5.72 -5.03 -29.85
C PRO A 344 4.53 -5.86 -29.39
N GLY A 345 3.50 -5.94 -30.21
CA GLY A 345 2.36 -6.84 -29.98
C GLY A 345 1.01 -6.22 -30.27
N GLN A 346 -0.01 -6.82 -29.69
CA GLN A 346 -1.41 -6.40 -29.78
C GLN A 346 -1.64 -5.08 -29.02
N PRO A 347 -2.76 -4.40 -29.27
CA PRO A 347 -3.16 -3.23 -28.50
C PRO A 347 -3.15 -3.49 -27.00
N LYS A 348 -2.57 -2.56 -26.24
CA LYS A 348 -2.33 -2.66 -24.81
C LYS A 348 -3.40 -1.91 -24.03
N CYS A 349 -3.88 -2.53 -22.95
CA CYS A 349 -4.62 -1.81 -21.91
C CYS A 349 -3.79 -1.81 -20.63
N VAL A 350 -3.36 -0.63 -20.20
CA VAL A 350 -2.42 -0.41 -19.10
C VAL A 350 -3.14 0.21 -17.91
N VAL A 351 -3.02 -0.41 -16.75
CA VAL A 351 -3.45 0.15 -15.47
C VAL A 351 -2.21 0.33 -14.60
N ALA A 352 -1.85 1.59 -14.34
CA ALA A 352 -0.69 1.95 -13.53
C ALA A 352 -1.11 2.84 -12.36
N HIS A 353 -1.02 2.33 -11.13
CA HIS A 353 -1.18 3.14 -9.93
C HIS A 353 0.20 3.59 -9.44
N ILE A 354 0.47 4.87 -9.57
CA ILE A 354 1.72 5.53 -9.16
C ILE A 354 1.45 6.24 -7.83
N VAL A 355 1.98 5.70 -6.74
CA VAL A 355 1.78 6.23 -5.38
C VAL A 355 2.64 7.48 -5.17
N LEU A 356 2.38 8.50 -6.02
CA LEU A 356 2.99 9.83 -6.02
C LEU A 356 1.90 10.86 -6.40
N PRO A 357 1.94 12.08 -5.86
CA PRO A 357 2.91 12.63 -4.90
C PRO A 357 2.59 12.35 -3.42
N HIS A 358 1.78 11.32 -3.12
CA HIS A 358 1.42 10.90 -1.76
C HIS A 358 2.66 10.71 -0.87
N PRO A 359 2.65 11.11 0.42
CA PRO A 359 3.74 10.80 1.34
C PRO A 359 3.91 9.26 1.55
N PRO A 360 5.08 8.78 1.98
CA PRO A 360 6.26 9.56 2.36
C PRO A 360 6.97 10.18 1.16
N TYR A 361 7.62 11.33 1.38
CA TYR A 361 8.34 11.98 0.29
C TYR A 361 9.69 11.28 0.08
N LEU A 362 9.84 10.68 -1.10
CA LEU A 362 10.97 9.82 -1.49
C LEU A 362 11.87 10.47 -2.53
N PHE A 363 11.41 11.57 -3.12
CA PHE A 363 12.10 12.27 -4.19
C PHE A 363 12.12 13.78 -3.94
N ASP A 364 13.28 14.41 -4.15
CA ASP A 364 13.34 15.84 -4.40
C ASP A 364 12.93 16.15 -5.84
N ALA A 365 12.85 17.43 -6.23
CA ALA A 365 12.44 17.85 -7.57
C ALA A 365 13.37 17.32 -8.69
N ALA A 366 14.63 17.02 -8.39
CA ALA A 366 15.59 16.44 -9.32
C ALA A 366 15.58 14.90 -9.35
N GLY A 367 14.82 14.28 -8.43
CA GLY A 367 14.75 12.84 -8.30
C GLY A 367 15.79 12.24 -7.35
N ASN A 368 16.48 13.04 -6.53
CA ASN A 368 17.38 12.53 -5.50
C ASN A 368 16.62 12.20 -4.21
N VAL A 369 17.30 11.58 -3.25
CA VAL A 369 16.77 11.38 -1.90
C VAL A 369 16.59 12.76 -1.24
N PRO A 370 15.39 13.10 -0.74
CA PRO A 370 15.16 14.40 -0.12
C PRO A 370 15.95 14.54 1.19
N ARG A 371 16.35 15.76 1.50
CA ARG A 371 17.12 16.06 2.73
C ARG A 371 16.31 15.86 4.02
N HIS A 372 15.01 16.07 3.93
CA HIS A 372 14.06 15.91 5.02
C HIS A 372 13.01 14.88 4.60
N THR A 373 12.76 13.91 5.46
CA THR A 373 11.75 12.89 5.25
C THR A 373 10.76 12.94 6.39
N SER A 374 9.49 13.22 6.11
CA SER A 374 8.46 13.27 7.13
C SER A 374 8.10 11.88 7.65
N ASP A 375 7.77 11.81 8.93
CA ASP A 375 7.01 10.68 9.45
C ASP A 375 5.58 10.78 8.91
N PHE A 376 5.20 9.77 8.15
CA PHE A 376 3.88 9.71 7.56
C PHE A 376 2.87 9.09 8.55
N ASN A 377 1.76 9.80 8.78
CA ASN A 377 0.61 9.29 9.48
C ASN A 377 -0.54 9.12 8.48
N LEU A 378 -0.94 7.88 8.21
CA LEU A 378 -1.94 7.52 7.20
C LEU A 378 -3.26 8.30 7.35
N MET A 379 -3.70 8.56 8.58
CA MET A 379 -4.99 9.19 8.86
C MET A 379 -4.88 10.64 9.35
N GLY A 380 -3.66 11.14 9.53
CA GLY A 380 -3.40 12.50 10.00
C GLY A 380 -3.22 13.51 8.86
N PRO A 381 -3.15 14.81 9.19
CA PRO A 381 -2.79 15.82 8.21
C PRO A 381 -1.38 15.59 7.69
N TRP A 382 -1.20 15.82 6.40
CA TRP A 382 0.11 15.74 5.77
C TRP A 382 1.00 16.86 6.27
N LYS A 383 2.29 16.58 6.36
CA LYS A 383 3.30 17.53 6.80
C LYS A 383 4.27 17.81 5.64
N GLU A 384 5.07 18.84 5.81
CA GLU A 384 6.14 19.20 4.88
C GLU A 384 5.64 19.51 3.47
N PRO A 385 4.96 20.64 3.26
CA PRO A 385 4.46 21.08 1.96
C PRO A 385 5.54 21.09 0.86
N ASP A 386 6.77 21.50 1.21
CA ASP A 386 7.90 21.56 0.26
C ASP A 386 8.28 20.17 -0.24
N GLY A 387 8.22 19.14 0.62
CA GLY A 387 8.47 17.77 0.23
C GLY A 387 7.43 17.24 -0.77
N TYR A 388 6.16 17.60 -0.56
CA TYR A 388 5.09 17.29 -1.51
C TYR A 388 5.31 18.00 -2.85
N ILE A 389 5.63 19.30 -2.84
CA ILE A 389 5.87 20.10 -4.03
C ILE A 389 7.06 19.55 -4.84
N ASP A 390 8.14 19.18 -4.17
CA ASP A 390 9.32 18.62 -4.83
C ASP A 390 9.01 17.27 -5.48
N GLN A 391 8.30 16.39 -4.75
CA GLN A 391 7.88 15.10 -5.28
C GLN A 391 6.87 15.25 -6.44
N LEU A 392 5.99 16.26 -6.38
CA LEU A 392 5.07 16.61 -7.46
C LEU A 392 5.83 17.09 -8.72
N ARG A 393 6.85 17.96 -8.57
CA ARG A 393 7.70 18.40 -9.67
C ARG A 393 8.43 17.25 -10.34
N PHE A 394 9.00 16.36 -9.55
CA PHE A 394 9.62 15.14 -10.04
C PHE A 394 8.64 14.29 -10.85
N LEU A 395 7.45 14.01 -10.27
CA LEU A 395 6.41 13.24 -10.95
C LEU A 395 6.00 13.88 -12.27
N ASN A 396 5.75 15.20 -12.27
CA ASN A 396 5.36 15.94 -13.48
C ASN A 396 6.38 15.73 -14.61
N ALA A 397 7.68 15.86 -14.32
CA ALA A 397 8.73 15.65 -15.31
C ALA A 397 8.71 14.21 -15.86
N ARG A 398 8.59 13.20 -14.99
CA ARG A 398 8.56 11.78 -15.40
C ARG A 398 7.30 11.43 -16.20
N LEU A 399 6.15 12.02 -15.86
CA LEU A 399 4.91 11.82 -16.60
C LEU A 399 5.01 12.38 -18.02
N LEU A 400 5.57 13.58 -18.20
CA LEU A 400 5.77 14.15 -19.54
C LEU A 400 6.69 13.27 -20.39
N GLU A 401 7.79 12.75 -19.83
CA GLU A 401 8.67 11.81 -20.54
C GLU A 401 7.93 10.51 -20.95
N ALA A 402 7.10 9.97 -20.05
CA ALA A 402 6.32 8.77 -20.35
C ALA A 402 5.26 9.03 -21.43
N ILE A 403 4.55 10.16 -21.34
CA ILE A 403 3.56 10.58 -22.35
C ILE A 403 4.22 10.78 -23.72
N ASP A 404 5.37 11.44 -23.78
CA ASP A 404 6.11 11.63 -25.03
C ASP A 404 6.50 10.28 -25.66
N ALA A 405 6.96 9.32 -24.86
CA ALA A 405 7.26 7.97 -25.32
C ALA A 405 6.00 7.24 -25.80
N ILE A 406 4.89 7.33 -25.07
CA ILE A 406 3.60 6.70 -25.45
C ILE A 406 3.14 7.23 -26.80
N VAL A 407 3.16 8.56 -27.00
CA VAL A 407 2.71 9.18 -28.23
C VAL A 407 3.65 8.87 -29.40
N ALA A 408 4.96 8.89 -29.17
CA ALA A 408 5.97 8.65 -30.19
C ALA A 408 5.93 7.22 -30.77
N HIS A 409 5.55 6.22 -29.98
CA HIS A 409 5.51 4.81 -30.40
C HIS A 409 4.10 4.31 -30.74
N ALA A 410 3.09 5.15 -30.59
CA ALA A 410 1.71 4.80 -30.90
C ALA A 410 1.49 4.71 -32.43
N ARG A 411 0.88 3.61 -32.87
CA ARG A 411 0.47 3.43 -34.28
C ARG A 411 -0.77 4.26 -34.64
N VAL A 412 -1.68 4.36 -33.67
CA VAL A 412 -2.86 5.22 -33.72
C VAL A 412 -2.89 6.05 -32.45
N PRO A 413 -3.53 7.24 -32.46
CA PRO A 413 -3.56 8.09 -31.25
C PRO A 413 -4.05 7.30 -30.02
N PRO A 414 -3.25 7.20 -28.95
CA PRO A 414 -3.62 6.43 -27.76
C PRO A 414 -4.71 7.15 -26.97
N LEU A 415 -5.44 6.39 -26.16
CA LEU A 415 -6.34 6.92 -25.16
C LEU A 415 -5.61 6.95 -23.81
N ILE A 416 -5.36 8.15 -23.28
CA ILE A 416 -4.61 8.30 -22.01
C ILE A 416 -5.49 9.06 -21.02
N LEU A 417 -5.77 8.47 -19.86
CA LEU A 417 -6.42 9.11 -18.73
C LEU A 417 -5.43 9.19 -17.57
N LEU A 418 -5.07 10.43 -17.19
CA LEU A 418 -4.40 10.74 -15.94
C LEU A 418 -5.47 11.13 -14.93
N VAL A 419 -5.59 10.41 -13.85
CA VAL A 419 -6.60 10.70 -12.83
C VAL A 419 -6.06 10.43 -11.43
N SER A 420 -6.27 11.36 -10.50
CA SER A 420 -5.98 11.11 -9.10
C SER A 420 -7.17 10.43 -8.41
N ASP A 421 -6.86 9.56 -7.49
CA ASP A 421 -7.85 8.90 -6.64
C ASP A 421 -8.47 9.87 -5.63
N HIS A 422 -7.67 10.78 -5.05
CA HIS A 422 -8.06 11.88 -4.15
C HIS A 422 -7.02 13.02 -4.20
N GLY A 423 -7.30 14.12 -3.53
CA GLY A 423 -6.39 15.26 -3.38
C GLY A 423 -5.48 15.15 -2.15
N SER A 424 -4.79 16.24 -1.83
CA SER A 424 -3.92 16.35 -0.66
C SER A 424 -4.71 16.39 0.68
N CYS A 425 -4.01 16.42 1.80
CA CYS A 425 -4.61 16.41 3.13
C CYS A 425 -3.78 17.23 4.15
N PHE A 426 -3.45 18.49 3.82
CA PHE A 426 -2.66 19.37 4.69
C PHE A 426 -3.50 20.08 5.76
N ARG A 427 -4.77 20.39 5.44
CA ARG A 427 -5.64 21.20 6.30
C ARG A 427 -6.24 20.44 7.47
N GLY A 428 -6.19 19.11 7.47
CA GLY A 428 -6.80 18.37 8.56
C GLY A 428 -6.75 16.86 8.41
N ARG A 429 -7.62 16.21 9.15
CA ARG A 429 -7.79 14.75 9.14
C ARG A 429 -8.99 14.36 8.29
N VAL A 430 -8.85 13.37 7.44
CA VAL A 430 -9.98 12.81 6.65
C VAL A 430 -11.15 12.44 7.58
N GLY A 431 -12.35 12.82 7.17
CA GLY A 431 -13.57 12.63 7.95
C GLY A 431 -13.94 13.77 8.92
N ALA A 432 -13.08 14.82 9.05
CA ALA A 432 -13.48 16.02 9.77
C ALA A 432 -14.50 16.84 8.96
N ASP A 433 -15.43 17.48 9.67
CA ASP A 433 -16.45 18.34 9.07
C ASP A 433 -15.87 19.75 8.82
N ASP A 434 -15.09 19.87 7.73
CA ASP A 434 -14.43 21.10 7.30
C ASP A 434 -14.53 21.23 5.77
N GLU A 435 -15.30 22.21 5.29
CA GLU A 435 -15.54 22.44 3.85
C GLU A 435 -14.22 22.67 3.06
N LYS A 436 -13.22 23.34 3.67
CA LYS A 436 -11.93 23.57 3.02
C LYS A 436 -11.11 22.28 2.88
N LEU A 437 -11.19 21.42 3.88
CA LEU A 437 -10.56 20.11 3.82
C LEU A 437 -11.26 19.19 2.80
N VAL A 438 -12.60 19.24 2.75
CA VAL A 438 -13.38 18.52 1.73
C VAL A 438 -12.96 18.98 0.33
N ALA A 439 -12.88 20.29 0.11
CA ALA A 439 -12.45 20.86 -1.17
C ALA A 439 -11.01 20.45 -1.55
N GLU A 440 -10.10 20.47 -0.57
CA GLU A 440 -8.72 20.03 -0.74
C GLU A 440 -8.64 18.54 -1.12
N ARG A 441 -9.30 17.69 -0.35
CA ARG A 441 -9.19 16.24 -0.51
C ARG A 441 -9.93 15.71 -1.72
N THR A 442 -11.00 16.37 -2.16
CA THR A 442 -11.78 15.94 -3.34
C THR A 442 -11.36 16.64 -4.63
N GLY A 443 -10.72 17.79 -4.59
CA GLY A 443 -10.23 18.50 -5.79
C GLY A 443 -8.99 17.81 -6.36
N ILE A 444 -9.12 17.18 -7.55
CA ILE A 444 -8.10 16.29 -8.11
C ILE A 444 -7.65 16.70 -9.51
N LEU A 445 -6.43 16.29 -9.88
CA LEU A 445 -6.03 16.25 -11.28
C LEU A 445 -6.84 15.17 -12.02
N LEU A 446 -7.49 15.57 -13.11
CA LEU A 446 -8.09 14.67 -14.08
C LEU A 446 -7.81 15.24 -15.47
N ALA A 447 -7.09 14.50 -16.30
CA ALA A 447 -6.70 14.93 -17.64
C ALA A 447 -6.82 13.77 -18.63
N VAL A 448 -7.35 14.05 -19.83
CA VAL A 448 -7.54 13.04 -20.86
C VAL A 448 -6.95 13.49 -22.20
N ALA A 449 -6.19 12.59 -22.83
CA ALA A 449 -5.84 12.68 -24.23
C ALA A 449 -6.63 11.62 -25.00
N ALA A 450 -7.45 12.08 -25.95
CA ALA A 450 -8.31 11.26 -26.78
C ALA A 450 -8.60 11.98 -28.09
N PRO A 451 -8.98 11.27 -29.18
CA PRO A 451 -9.47 11.90 -30.39
C PRO A 451 -10.65 12.85 -30.11
N PRO A 452 -10.85 13.90 -30.94
CA PRO A 452 -11.80 14.98 -30.65
C PRO A 452 -13.22 14.52 -30.31
N ALA A 453 -13.74 13.51 -31.01
CA ALA A 453 -15.09 13.01 -30.77
C ALA A 453 -15.24 12.36 -29.38
N GLN A 454 -14.26 11.56 -28.95
CA GLN A 454 -14.25 10.94 -27.61
C GLN A 454 -13.99 11.98 -26.51
N ARG A 455 -13.05 12.92 -26.77
CA ARG A 455 -12.77 14.00 -25.82
C ARG A 455 -13.99 14.90 -25.56
N ALA A 456 -14.83 15.14 -26.55
CA ALA A 456 -16.04 15.96 -26.40
C ALA A 456 -17.07 15.36 -25.43
N LEU A 457 -16.93 14.10 -25.04
CA LEU A 457 -17.80 13.47 -24.03
C LEU A 457 -17.42 13.88 -22.60
N PHE A 458 -16.19 14.36 -22.39
CA PHE A 458 -15.71 14.76 -21.06
C PHE A 458 -16.15 16.20 -20.73
N TYR A 459 -16.52 16.45 -19.49
CA TYR A 459 -17.08 17.72 -19.02
C TYR A 459 -16.37 18.21 -17.74
N ASP A 460 -16.50 19.51 -17.47
CA ASP A 460 -15.69 20.25 -16.50
C ASP A 460 -15.67 19.69 -15.08
N SER A 461 -16.81 19.20 -14.60
CA SER A 461 -16.98 18.68 -13.23
C SER A 461 -16.94 17.15 -13.13
N ILE A 462 -16.45 16.49 -14.18
CA ILE A 462 -16.42 15.03 -14.26
C ILE A 462 -15.70 14.39 -13.08
N THR A 463 -16.26 13.28 -12.59
CA THR A 463 -15.65 12.45 -11.55
C THR A 463 -14.89 11.25 -12.14
N PRO A 464 -13.97 10.61 -11.38
CA PRO A 464 -13.21 9.46 -11.85
C PRO A 464 -14.07 8.31 -12.36
N VAL A 465 -15.19 7.99 -11.69
CA VAL A 465 -16.10 6.92 -12.13
C VAL A 465 -16.59 7.21 -13.56
N ASN A 466 -17.10 8.41 -13.82
CA ASN A 466 -17.58 8.79 -15.15
C ASN A 466 -16.43 8.91 -16.17
N ALA A 467 -15.27 9.41 -15.79
CA ALA A 467 -14.12 9.50 -16.66
C ALA A 467 -13.66 8.11 -17.15
N VAL A 468 -13.62 7.10 -16.26
CA VAL A 468 -13.26 5.72 -16.63
C VAL A 468 -14.39 5.04 -17.42
N ARG A 469 -15.67 5.35 -17.16
CA ARG A 469 -16.80 4.89 -17.98
C ARG A 469 -16.66 5.38 -19.43
N LEU A 470 -16.40 6.66 -19.63
CA LEU A 470 -16.22 7.23 -20.96
C LEU A 470 -14.98 6.69 -21.67
N LEU A 471 -13.86 6.51 -20.94
CA LEU A 471 -12.66 5.87 -21.47
C LEU A 471 -12.95 4.44 -21.94
N ALA A 472 -13.57 3.63 -21.08
CA ALA A 472 -13.91 2.23 -21.38
C ALA A 472 -14.90 2.11 -22.55
N GLY A 473 -15.94 2.94 -22.57
CA GLY A 473 -16.92 2.99 -23.67
C GLY A 473 -16.29 3.33 -25.00
N SER A 474 -15.36 4.30 -25.01
CA SER A 474 -14.63 4.73 -26.21
C SER A 474 -13.62 3.68 -26.69
N ALA A 475 -12.94 3.00 -25.75
CA ALA A 475 -11.87 2.06 -26.06
C ALA A 475 -12.38 0.68 -26.47
N PHE A 476 -13.38 0.16 -25.75
CA PHE A 476 -13.76 -1.25 -25.85
C PHE A 476 -15.03 -1.51 -26.69
N GLY A 477 -15.56 -0.47 -27.32
CA GLY A 477 -16.74 -0.60 -28.22
C GLY A 477 -18.02 -0.97 -27.50
N ARG A 478 -18.10 -0.80 -26.17
CA ARG A 478 -19.29 -1.04 -25.35
C ARG A 478 -19.64 0.26 -24.61
N PRO A 479 -20.66 1.00 -25.07
CA PRO A 479 -21.06 2.25 -24.42
C PRO A 479 -21.31 2.08 -22.92
N GLN A 480 -20.70 2.96 -22.14
CA GLN A 480 -20.88 3.04 -20.69
C GLN A 480 -21.48 4.43 -20.40
N PRO A 481 -22.82 4.57 -20.38
CA PRO A 481 -23.45 5.88 -20.15
C PRO A 481 -23.03 6.42 -18.78
N PRO A 482 -22.84 7.74 -18.63
CA PRO A 482 -22.52 8.34 -17.34
C PRO A 482 -23.58 8.02 -16.29
N VAL A 483 -23.14 7.91 -15.04
CA VAL A 483 -23.98 7.85 -13.84
C VAL A 483 -23.93 9.21 -13.14
N ASP A 484 -24.74 9.43 -12.11
CA ASP A 484 -24.68 10.66 -11.31
C ASP A 484 -23.28 10.88 -10.74
N ASP A 485 -22.73 12.08 -10.86
CA ASP A 485 -21.49 12.46 -10.21
C ASP A 485 -21.71 12.60 -8.71
N ARG A 486 -21.27 11.62 -7.93
CA ARG A 486 -21.38 11.59 -6.47
C ARG A 486 -20.01 11.75 -5.84
N VAL A 487 -19.97 12.54 -4.78
CA VAL A 487 -18.79 12.74 -3.94
C VAL A 487 -19.15 12.34 -2.52
N TYR A 488 -18.53 11.31 -2.01
CA TYR A 488 -18.73 10.81 -0.65
C TYR A 488 -17.63 11.36 0.25
N TRP A 489 -17.98 11.78 1.47
CA TRP A 489 -17.00 12.28 2.43
C TRP A 489 -16.89 11.40 3.67
N ASN A 490 -18.00 10.99 4.21
CA ASN A 490 -18.11 10.01 5.28
C ASN A 490 -19.33 9.10 5.02
N ALA A 491 -19.52 8.06 5.84
CA ALA A 491 -20.59 7.09 5.66
C ALA A 491 -22.02 7.70 5.69
N GLU A 492 -22.17 8.96 6.14
CA GLU A 492 -23.47 9.61 6.34
C GLU A 492 -23.73 10.74 5.35
N ASN A 493 -22.69 11.29 4.69
CA ASN A 493 -22.83 12.49 3.88
C ASN A 493 -22.32 12.32 2.45
N ILE A 494 -23.23 12.45 1.48
CA ILE A 494 -22.89 12.82 0.12
C ILE A 494 -22.53 14.31 0.16
N ALA A 495 -21.27 14.66 -0.11
CA ALA A 495 -20.90 16.07 -0.26
C ALA A 495 -21.53 16.58 -1.56
N THR A 496 -22.77 17.09 -1.49
CA THR A 496 -23.42 17.77 -2.60
C THR A 496 -22.63 19.05 -2.91
N PRO A 497 -22.27 19.28 -4.17
CA PRO A 497 -21.71 20.58 -4.54
C PRO A 497 -22.77 21.65 -4.28
N LYS A 498 -22.47 22.62 -3.44
CA LYS A 498 -23.16 23.90 -3.56
C LYS A 498 -22.75 24.47 -4.93
N SER A 499 -23.74 24.63 -5.81
CA SER A 499 -23.65 25.17 -7.16
C SER A 499 -22.83 26.45 -7.26
#